data_5b2583856cca9f8130789cb36fbd79c5
#
_entry.id   5b2583856cca9f8130789cb36fbd79c5
#
_cell.length_a   1.000
_cell.length_b   1.000
_cell.length_c   1.000
_cell.angle_alpha   90.00
_cell.angle_beta   90.00
_cell.angle_gamma   90.00
#
_symmetry.space_group_name_H-M   'P 1'
#
loop_
_entity.id
_entity.type
_entity.pdbx_description
1 polymer ?
#
loop_
_entity_poly.entity_id
_entity_poly.type
_entity_poly.pdbx_seq_one_letter_code
_entity_poly.pdbx_strand_id
1 'polypeptide(L)'
;FFYTDVVGISSAVVGTMFLITRVWDTFLDPFVGILGDRTSSRWGKFRPYLLWVAIPFGICGILTFSSFGDNMTTKIIFAYATYTLMMMVYSLINVPYASLLGVMSANPQVRTEFSSYRMTFAFGGSILVLFLIEPLVDIFSKMKITENIPDIAFGWQMAAVVFAIMASGMFLLTFLWTKERVQPIKEEKGSLKEDLKDLGRNKPWW
;
A
#
# COMPACT_ATOMS: atom_id res chain seq x y z
N PHE A 1 5.09 4.96 -16.45
CA PHE A 1 4.54 4.49 -17.72
C PHE A 1 3.02 4.74 -17.83
N PHE A 2 2.16 4.18 -16.93
CA PHE A 2 0.70 4.31 -17.04
C PHE A 2 0.24 5.77 -17.15
N TYR A 3 0.65 6.64 -16.25
CA TYR A 3 0.23 8.05 -16.25
C TYR A 3 0.79 8.85 -17.43
N THR A 4 2.00 8.53 -17.88
CA THR A 4 2.67 9.27 -18.96
C THR A 4 2.24 8.79 -20.35
N ASP A 5 2.28 7.49 -20.57
CA ASP A 5 2.15 6.91 -21.90
C ASP A 5 0.71 6.47 -22.22
N VAL A 6 -0.08 6.10 -21.20
CA VAL A 6 -1.47 5.66 -21.39
C VAL A 6 -2.45 6.81 -21.15
N VAL A 7 -2.31 7.54 -20.04
CA VAL A 7 -3.21 8.66 -19.69
C VAL A 7 -2.79 9.97 -20.38
N GLY A 8 -1.50 10.12 -20.71
CA GLY A 8 -0.95 11.27 -21.42
C GLY A 8 -0.58 12.46 -20.53
N ILE A 9 -0.39 12.24 -19.21
CA ILE A 9 0.02 13.30 -18.26
C ILE A 9 1.52 13.54 -18.41
N SER A 10 1.96 14.81 -18.43
CA SER A 10 3.39 15.12 -18.55
C SER A 10 4.21 14.56 -17.40
N SER A 11 5.43 14.07 -17.69
CA SER A 11 6.34 13.48 -16.72
C SER A 11 6.68 14.42 -15.56
N ALA A 12 6.72 15.74 -15.80
CA ALA A 12 6.94 16.74 -14.77
C ALA A 12 5.81 16.75 -13.74
N VAL A 13 4.54 16.69 -14.17
CA VAL A 13 3.37 16.65 -13.30
C VAL A 13 3.33 15.34 -12.51
N VAL A 14 3.64 14.21 -13.15
CA VAL A 14 3.72 12.91 -12.48
C VAL A 14 4.86 12.88 -11.46
N GLY A 15 6.02 13.44 -11.80
CA GLY A 15 7.15 13.57 -10.86
C GLY A 15 6.79 14.41 -9.63
N THR A 16 6.08 15.53 -9.83
CA THR A 16 5.59 16.38 -8.74
C THR A 16 4.59 15.63 -7.85
N MET A 17 3.69 14.84 -8.44
CA MET A 17 2.75 14.00 -7.70
C MET A 17 3.49 13.01 -6.78
N PHE A 18 4.48 12.30 -7.30
CA PHE A 18 5.27 11.36 -6.51
C PHE A 18 6.05 12.06 -5.39
N LEU A 19 6.60 13.24 -5.66
CA LEU A 19 7.33 14.01 -4.64
C LEU A 19 6.41 14.45 -3.50
N ILE A 20 5.26 15.04 -3.82
CA ILE A 20 4.29 15.49 -2.81
C ILE A 20 3.81 14.33 -1.95
N THR A 21 3.47 13.19 -2.57
CA THR A 21 2.99 12.02 -1.83
C THR A 21 4.07 11.42 -0.94
N ARG A 22 5.35 11.40 -1.35
CA ARG A 22 6.46 10.95 -0.50
C ARG A 22 6.68 11.83 0.73
N VAL A 23 6.59 13.15 0.54
CA VAL A 23 6.64 14.08 1.68
C VAL A 23 5.46 13.82 2.62
N TRP A 24 4.26 13.61 2.08
CA TRP A 24 3.06 13.31 2.85
C TRP A 24 3.18 12.00 3.66
N ASP A 25 3.72 10.93 3.06
CA ASP A 25 3.95 9.65 3.74
C ASP A 25 4.86 9.78 4.97
N THR A 26 5.91 10.61 4.86
CA THR A 26 6.83 10.87 5.98
C THR A 26 6.11 11.37 7.23
N PHE A 27 5.03 12.13 7.05
CA PHE A 27 4.21 12.60 8.17
C PHE A 27 3.15 11.59 8.59
N LEU A 28 2.59 10.84 7.63
CA LEU A 28 1.53 9.87 7.92
C LEU A 28 2.01 8.63 8.67
N ASP A 29 3.17 8.08 8.30
CA ASP A 29 3.67 6.83 8.87
C ASP A 29 3.79 6.85 10.41
N PRO A 30 4.32 7.91 11.06
CA PRO A 30 4.31 8.01 12.52
C PRO A 30 2.91 8.02 13.13
N PHE A 31 1.95 8.71 12.49
CA PHE A 31 0.56 8.71 12.97
C PHE A 31 -0.07 7.33 12.89
N VAL A 32 0.16 6.61 11.80
CA VAL A 32 -0.31 5.24 11.63
C VAL A 32 0.35 4.31 12.64
N GLY A 33 1.64 4.49 12.93
CA GLY A 33 2.35 3.76 13.97
C GLY A 33 1.71 3.94 15.34
N ILE A 34 1.48 5.19 15.75
CA ILE A 34 0.80 5.51 17.03
C ILE A 34 -0.63 4.94 17.05
N LEU A 35 -1.36 5.03 15.93
CA LEU A 35 -2.71 4.46 15.82
C LEU A 35 -2.68 2.94 16.00
N GLY A 36 -1.72 2.26 15.39
CA GLY A 36 -1.49 0.82 15.54
C GLY A 36 -1.18 0.43 16.99
N ASP A 37 -0.32 1.18 17.66
CA ASP A 37 0.07 0.93 19.05
C ASP A 37 -1.09 1.13 20.04
N ARG A 38 -1.99 2.06 19.73
CA ARG A 38 -3.17 2.33 20.56
C ARG A 38 -4.35 1.41 20.28
N THR A 39 -4.31 0.69 19.17
CA THR A 39 -5.37 -0.25 18.80
C THR A 39 -5.36 -1.44 19.75
N SER A 40 -6.55 -1.76 20.27
CA SER A 40 -6.79 -2.93 21.12
C SER A 40 -7.99 -3.68 20.57
N SER A 41 -7.79 -4.89 20.06
CA SER A 41 -8.88 -5.70 19.56
C SER A 41 -8.74 -7.15 20.01
N ARG A 42 -9.82 -7.93 19.83
CA ARG A 42 -9.83 -9.38 20.11
C ARG A 42 -8.85 -10.17 19.25
N TRP A 43 -8.37 -9.59 18.14
CA TRP A 43 -7.44 -10.21 17.20
C TRP A 43 -5.99 -9.75 17.39
N GLY A 44 -5.73 -8.84 18.32
CA GLY A 44 -4.43 -8.22 18.57
C GLY A 44 -4.41 -6.73 18.22
N LYS A 45 -3.22 -6.15 18.16
CA LYS A 45 -2.99 -4.73 17.84
C LYS A 45 -2.93 -4.48 16.32
N PHE A 46 -2.11 -5.25 15.61
CA PHE A 46 -1.72 -5.00 14.22
C PHE A 46 -2.50 -5.83 13.20
N ARG A 47 -2.91 -7.06 13.57
CA ARG A 47 -3.68 -7.96 12.70
C ARG A 47 -5.00 -7.39 12.17
N PRO A 48 -5.80 -6.62 12.94
CA PRO A 48 -7.05 -6.06 12.44
C PRO A 48 -6.89 -5.17 11.20
N TYR A 49 -5.76 -4.48 11.08
CA TYR A 49 -5.49 -3.63 9.91
C TYR A 49 -5.37 -4.44 8.62
N LEU A 50 -4.78 -5.65 8.69
CA LEU A 50 -4.71 -6.53 7.52
C LEU A 50 -6.10 -6.99 7.05
N LEU A 51 -7.05 -7.11 7.97
CA LEU A 51 -8.43 -7.46 7.64
C LEU A 51 -9.21 -6.26 7.09
N TRP A 52 -9.19 -5.13 7.82
CA TRP A 52 -10.03 -3.97 7.51
C TRP A 52 -9.54 -3.18 6.30
N VAL A 53 -8.23 -3.12 6.09
CA VAL A 53 -7.62 -2.31 5.06
C VAL A 53 -7.36 -3.09 3.77
N ALA A 54 -7.40 -4.43 3.80
CA ALA A 54 -7.16 -5.27 2.62
C ALA A 54 -8.10 -4.94 1.45
N ILE A 55 -9.40 -4.80 1.70
CA ILE A 55 -10.39 -4.48 0.66
C ILE A 55 -10.24 -3.04 0.17
N PRO A 56 -10.22 -2.00 1.04
CA PRO A 56 -9.91 -0.64 0.63
C PRO A 56 -8.62 -0.52 -0.19
N PHE A 57 -7.56 -1.26 0.17
CA PHE A 57 -6.31 -1.29 -0.56
C PHE A 57 -6.50 -1.78 -2.01
N GLY A 58 -7.22 -2.87 -2.20
CA GLY A 58 -7.54 -3.39 -3.53
C GLY A 58 -8.35 -2.39 -4.36
N ILE A 59 -9.38 -1.77 -3.76
CA ILE A 59 -10.21 -0.76 -4.44
C ILE A 59 -9.37 0.45 -4.87
N CYS A 60 -8.54 0.99 -3.97
CA CYS A 60 -7.67 2.12 -4.29
C CYS A 60 -6.65 1.75 -5.39
N GLY A 61 -6.11 0.51 -5.35
CA GLY A 61 -5.24 0.00 -6.40
C GLY A 61 -5.90 0.02 -7.77
N ILE A 62 -7.14 -0.44 -7.88
CA ILE A 62 -7.90 -0.40 -9.14
C ILE A 62 -8.15 1.04 -9.58
N LEU A 63 -8.55 1.93 -8.66
CA LEU A 63 -8.81 3.34 -8.97
C LEU A 63 -7.55 4.07 -9.48
N THR A 64 -6.38 3.74 -8.94
CA THR A 64 -5.10 4.32 -9.34
C THR A 64 -4.75 4.00 -10.80
N PHE A 65 -5.15 2.84 -11.31
CA PHE A 65 -4.98 2.44 -12.71
C PHE A 65 -6.24 2.64 -13.57
N SER A 66 -7.16 3.49 -13.12
CA SER A 66 -8.32 3.92 -13.87
C SER A 66 -8.10 5.33 -14.42
N SER A 67 -8.69 5.63 -15.57
CA SER A 67 -8.70 6.96 -16.14
C SER A 67 -10.15 7.47 -16.19
N PHE A 68 -10.38 8.67 -15.67
CA PHE A 68 -11.71 9.27 -15.63
C PHE A 68 -11.70 10.69 -16.21
N GLY A 69 -12.66 10.99 -17.07
CA GLY A 69 -12.87 12.30 -17.68
C GLY A 69 -12.14 12.48 -19.00
N ASP A 70 -12.66 13.41 -19.82
CA ASP A 70 -12.12 13.70 -21.16
C ASP A 70 -11.08 14.84 -21.13
N ASN A 71 -11.20 15.75 -20.16
CA ASN A 71 -10.30 16.89 -20.02
C ASN A 71 -9.02 16.52 -19.28
N MET A 72 -7.87 17.01 -19.75
CA MET A 72 -6.57 16.78 -19.12
C MET A 72 -6.54 17.20 -17.65
N THR A 73 -7.15 18.32 -17.30
CA THR A 73 -7.25 18.80 -15.91
C THR A 73 -7.98 17.80 -15.01
N THR A 74 -9.10 17.23 -15.49
CA THR A 74 -9.85 16.22 -14.74
C THR A 74 -9.03 14.96 -14.54
N LYS A 75 -8.29 14.50 -15.56
CA LYS A 75 -7.39 13.35 -15.47
C LYS A 75 -6.28 13.58 -14.44
N ILE A 76 -5.67 14.76 -14.42
CA ILE A 76 -4.64 15.13 -13.45
C ILE A 76 -5.20 15.12 -12.02
N ILE A 77 -6.35 15.78 -11.78
CA ILE A 77 -6.99 15.83 -10.46
C ILE A 77 -7.33 14.42 -9.99
N PHE A 78 -7.89 13.59 -10.86
CA PHE A 78 -8.23 12.20 -10.56
C PHE A 78 -6.98 11.37 -10.23
N ALA A 79 -5.91 11.50 -11.00
CA ALA A 79 -4.65 10.83 -10.75
C ALA A 79 -4.05 11.21 -9.38
N TYR A 80 -4.00 12.51 -9.06
CA TYR A 80 -3.53 12.99 -7.77
C TYR A 80 -4.38 12.47 -6.60
N ALA A 81 -5.70 12.53 -6.73
CA ALA A 81 -6.62 12.08 -5.69
C ALA A 81 -6.50 10.57 -5.44
N THR A 82 -6.54 9.76 -6.50
CA THR A 82 -6.48 8.30 -6.39
C THR A 82 -5.12 7.82 -5.92
N TYR A 83 -4.02 8.40 -6.42
CA TYR A 83 -2.68 8.04 -6.01
C TYR A 83 -2.41 8.43 -4.54
N THR A 84 -2.82 9.64 -4.12
CA THR A 84 -2.69 10.06 -2.72
C THR A 84 -3.50 9.15 -1.81
N LEU A 85 -4.74 8.83 -2.17
CA LEU A 85 -5.57 7.90 -1.42
C LEU A 85 -4.94 6.50 -1.32
N MET A 86 -4.38 6.00 -2.43
CA MET A 86 -3.66 4.73 -2.47
C MET A 86 -2.48 4.71 -1.50
N MET A 87 -1.67 5.79 -1.48
CA MET A 87 -0.52 5.90 -0.57
C MET A 87 -0.96 5.94 0.89
N MET A 88 -2.03 6.69 1.22
CA MET A 88 -2.60 6.70 2.59
C MET A 88 -3.04 5.30 3.03
N VAL A 89 -3.77 4.58 2.18
CA VAL A 89 -4.22 3.21 2.47
C VAL A 89 -3.05 2.23 2.52
N TYR A 90 -2.03 2.45 1.69
CA TYR A 90 -0.78 1.67 1.73
C TYR A 90 -0.05 1.82 3.07
N SER A 91 0.10 3.05 3.59
CA SER A 91 0.69 3.27 4.92
C SER A 91 -0.13 2.62 6.02
N LEU A 92 -1.48 2.71 5.96
CA LEU A 92 -2.39 2.09 6.93
C LEU A 92 -2.28 0.56 6.99
N ILE A 93 -1.85 -0.12 5.93
CA ILE A 93 -1.65 -1.58 5.94
C ILE A 93 -0.19 -1.96 6.14
N ASN A 94 0.76 -1.22 5.55
CA ASN A 94 2.18 -1.58 5.54
C ASN A 94 2.84 -1.35 6.91
N VAL A 95 2.53 -0.26 7.61
CA VAL A 95 3.12 0.04 8.94
C VAL A 95 2.71 -1.02 9.97
N PRO A 96 1.42 -1.37 10.16
CA PRO A 96 1.03 -2.48 11.04
C PRO A 96 1.57 -3.84 10.58
N TYR A 97 1.64 -4.09 9.27
CA TYR A 97 2.24 -5.33 8.74
C TYR A 97 3.72 -5.47 9.10
N ALA A 98 4.48 -4.37 9.02
CA ALA A 98 5.88 -4.36 9.43
C ALA A 98 6.03 -4.57 10.95
N SER A 99 5.17 -3.92 11.75
CA SER A 99 5.16 -4.03 13.21
C SER A 99 4.75 -5.42 13.70
N LEU A 100 3.91 -6.13 12.94
CA LEU A 100 3.47 -7.49 13.25
C LEU A 100 4.65 -8.46 13.42
N LEU A 101 5.73 -8.30 12.65
CA LEU A 101 6.93 -9.12 12.79
C LEU A 101 7.53 -9.07 14.21
N GLY A 102 7.51 -7.91 14.84
CA GLY A 102 8.03 -7.70 16.18
C GLY A 102 7.26 -8.45 17.26
N VAL A 103 5.95 -8.70 17.05
CA VAL A 103 5.06 -9.32 18.03
C VAL A 103 4.76 -10.80 17.72
N MET A 104 5.25 -11.33 16.60
CA MET A 104 5.06 -12.76 16.25
C MET A 104 5.95 -13.69 17.06
N SER A 105 7.14 -13.26 17.46
CA SER A 105 8.09 -14.08 18.25
C SER A 105 8.90 -13.23 19.22
N ALA A 106 9.13 -13.76 20.42
CA ALA A 106 10.05 -13.16 21.38
C ALA A 106 11.53 -13.42 21.02
N ASN A 107 11.83 -14.44 20.22
CA ASN A 107 13.18 -14.82 19.86
C ASN A 107 13.72 -13.92 18.73
N PRO A 108 14.84 -13.18 18.93
CA PRO A 108 15.44 -12.31 17.91
C PRO A 108 15.85 -13.03 16.63
N GLN A 109 16.40 -14.25 16.75
CA GLN A 109 16.83 -15.06 15.59
C GLN A 109 15.64 -15.37 14.68
N VAL A 110 14.53 -15.83 15.25
CA VAL A 110 13.30 -16.14 14.51
C VAL A 110 12.74 -14.89 13.83
N ARG A 111 12.83 -13.72 14.48
CA ARG A 111 12.41 -12.44 13.85
C ARG A 111 13.28 -12.08 12.66
N THR A 112 14.60 -12.33 12.76
CA THR A 112 15.55 -12.11 11.66
C THR A 112 15.23 -13.04 10.49
N GLU A 113 14.95 -14.31 10.73
CA GLU A 113 14.55 -15.27 9.70
C GLU A 113 13.25 -14.83 9.00
N PHE A 114 12.22 -14.46 9.74
CA PHE A 114 10.98 -13.93 9.15
C PHE A 114 11.22 -12.66 8.32
N SER A 115 12.10 -11.77 8.78
CA SER A 115 12.45 -10.56 8.02
C SER A 115 13.17 -10.93 6.71
N SER A 116 14.06 -11.91 6.74
CA SER A 116 14.75 -12.40 5.54
C SER A 116 13.79 -13.03 4.53
N TYR A 117 12.87 -13.89 4.98
CA TYR A 117 11.82 -14.44 4.12
C TYR A 117 10.94 -13.32 3.54
N ARG A 118 10.53 -12.34 4.35
CA ARG A 118 9.74 -11.19 3.89
C ARG A 118 10.44 -10.45 2.76
N MET A 119 11.74 -10.15 2.90
CA MET A 119 12.53 -9.48 1.87
C MET A 119 12.66 -10.31 0.60
N THR A 120 12.97 -11.60 0.74
CA THR A 120 13.09 -12.53 -0.40
C THR A 120 11.78 -12.58 -1.19
N PHE A 121 10.64 -12.76 -0.52
CA PHE A 121 9.33 -12.80 -1.18
C PHE A 121 8.90 -11.43 -1.72
N ALA A 122 9.32 -10.31 -1.12
CA ALA A 122 9.05 -8.98 -1.65
C ALA A 122 9.78 -8.76 -2.99
N PHE A 123 11.07 -9.11 -3.06
CA PHE A 123 11.82 -9.04 -4.32
C PHE A 123 11.29 -10.03 -5.36
N GLY A 124 11.05 -11.28 -4.97
CA GLY A 124 10.46 -12.29 -5.86
C GLY A 124 9.09 -11.88 -6.40
N GLY A 125 8.24 -11.33 -5.54
CA GLY A 125 6.93 -10.79 -5.94
C GLY A 125 7.03 -9.61 -6.89
N SER A 126 7.99 -8.69 -6.67
CA SER A 126 8.22 -7.55 -7.57
C SER A 126 8.64 -8.02 -8.96
N ILE A 127 9.56 -8.99 -9.02
CA ILE A 127 10.00 -9.60 -10.31
C ILE A 127 8.81 -10.28 -10.99
N LEU A 128 8.02 -11.05 -10.26
CA LEU A 128 6.84 -11.74 -10.80
C LEU A 128 5.83 -10.75 -11.39
N VAL A 129 5.55 -9.65 -10.69
CA VAL A 129 4.65 -8.59 -11.20
C VAL A 129 5.19 -7.97 -12.47
N LEU A 130 6.50 -7.68 -12.54
CA LEU A 130 7.13 -7.11 -13.74
C LEU A 130 7.00 -8.05 -14.95
N PHE A 131 7.16 -9.37 -14.74
CA PHE A 131 6.99 -10.36 -15.82
C PHE A 131 5.54 -10.57 -16.25
N LEU A 132 4.59 -10.44 -15.33
CA LEU A 132 3.18 -10.72 -15.62
C LEU A 132 2.41 -9.50 -16.13
N ILE A 133 2.85 -8.27 -15.84
CA ILE A 133 2.06 -7.08 -16.13
C ILE A 133 1.85 -6.87 -17.63
N GLU A 134 2.91 -6.98 -18.44
CA GLU A 134 2.80 -6.80 -19.91
C GLU A 134 1.90 -7.86 -20.58
N PRO A 135 2.09 -9.17 -20.34
CA PRO A 135 1.19 -10.19 -20.89
C PRO A 135 -0.27 -10.00 -20.48
N LEU A 136 -0.53 -9.63 -19.22
CA LEU A 136 -1.90 -9.38 -18.75
C LEU A 136 -2.51 -8.17 -19.44
N VAL A 137 -1.78 -7.07 -19.56
CA VAL A 137 -2.25 -5.88 -20.26
C VAL A 137 -2.53 -6.19 -21.72
N ASP A 138 -1.67 -6.94 -22.41
CA ASP A 138 -1.88 -7.31 -23.80
C ASP A 138 -3.13 -8.19 -24.00
N ILE A 139 -3.32 -9.19 -23.13
CA ILE A 139 -4.49 -10.06 -23.18
C ILE A 139 -5.78 -9.26 -22.95
N PHE A 140 -5.83 -8.44 -21.92
CA PHE A 140 -7.05 -7.70 -21.57
C PHE A 140 -7.33 -6.54 -22.54
N SER A 141 -6.31 -5.86 -23.07
CA SER A 141 -6.51 -4.81 -24.07
C SER A 141 -7.18 -5.33 -25.34
N LYS A 142 -6.89 -6.57 -25.73
CA LYS A 142 -7.50 -7.24 -26.90
C LYS A 142 -8.96 -7.68 -26.65
N MET A 143 -9.40 -7.77 -25.41
CA MET A 143 -10.80 -8.09 -25.07
C MET A 143 -11.75 -6.92 -25.33
N LYS A 144 -11.24 -5.68 -25.28
CA LYS A 144 -12.02 -4.48 -25.59
C LYS A 144 -11.38 -3.76 -26.76
N ILE A 145 -12.05 -3.80 -27.90
CA ILE A 145 -11.61 -3.12 -29.14
C ILE A 145 -12.44 -1.85 -29.30
N THR A 146 -11.76 -0.69 -29.34
CA THR A 146 -12.37 0.61 -29.60
C THR A 146 -11.81 1.13 -30.92
N GLU A 147 -12.69 1.43 -31.90
CA GLU A 147 -12.30 1.90 -33.24
C GLU A 147 -11.30 0.99 -33.97
N ASN A 148 -11.43 -0.33 -33.83
CA ASN A 148 -10.50 -1.36 -34.34
C ASN A 148 -9.09 -1.35 -33.73
N ILE A 149 -8.89 -0.69 -32.57
CA ILE A 149 -7.62 -0.65 -31.83
C ILE A 149 -7.86 -1.23 -30.43
N PRO A 150 -6.93 -2.07 -29.90
CA PRO A 150 -7.00 -2.58 -28.54
C PRO A 150 -7.00 -1.42 -27.50
N ASP A 151 -7.90 -1.48 -26.53
CA ASP A 151 -7.99 -0.47 -25.47
C ASP A 151 -6.94 -0.74 -24.37
N ILE A 152 -5.78 -0.09 -24.50
CA ILE A 152 -4.64 -0.25 -23.58
C ILE A 152 -5.00 0.22 -22.16
N ALA A 153 -5.80 1.28 -22.02
CA ALA A 153 -6.21 1.79 -20.71
C ALA A 153 -7.07 0.75 -19.99
N PHE A 154 -7.98 0.09 -20.69
CA PHE A 154 -8.76 -1.02 -20.18
C PHE A 154 -7.87 -2.21 -19.79
N GLY A 155 -6.85 -2.53 -20.59
CA GLY A 155 -5.87 -3.57 -20.29
C GLY A 155 -5.17 -3.33 -18.96
N TRP A 156 -4.68 -2.11 -18.70
CA TRP A 156 -4.05 -1.73 -17.44
C TRP A 156 -5.01 -1.82 -16.26
N GLN A 157 -6.24 -1.35 -16.44
CA GLN A 157 -7.26 -1.43 -15.39
C GLN A 157 -7.58 -2.88 -15.00
N MET A 158 -7.75 -3.76 -15.97
CA MET A 158 -8.04 -5.18 -15.73
C MET A 158 -6.83 -5.91 -15.10
N ALA A 159 -5.62 -5.62 -15.54
CA ALA A 159 -4.42 -6.13 -14.88
C ALA A 159 -4.34 -5.66 -13.40
N ALA A 160 -4.66 -4.40 -13.13
CA ALA A 160 -4.74 -3.88 -11.77
C ALA A 160 -5.82 -4.60 -10.93
N VAL A 161 -6.97 -4.96 -11.50
CA VAL A 161 -8.00 -5.77 -10.83
C VAL A 161 -7.44 -7.12 -10.40
N VAL A 162 -6.73 -7.83 -11.27
CA VAL A 162 -6.11 -9.12 -10.94
C VAL A 162 -5.13 -8.98 -9.79
N PHE A 163 -4.22 -8.01 -9.86
CA PHE A 163 -3.25 -7.78 -8.79
C PHE A 163 -3.91 -7.29 -7.49
N ALA A 164 -4.97 -6.49 -7.55
CA ALA A 164 -5.72 -6.04 -6.39
C ALA A 164 -6.40 -7.21 -5.65
N ILE A 165 -7.02 -8.13 -6.39
CA ILE A 165 -7.63 -9.35 -5.82
C ILE A 165 -6.56 -10.22 -5.18
N MET A 166 -5.43 -10.41 -5.86
CA MET A 166 -4.32 -11.21 -5.36
C MET A 166 -3.71 -10.58 -4.09
N ALA A 167 -3.43 -9.29 -4.08
CA ALA A 167 -2.89 -8.59 -2.93
C ALA A 167 -3.84 -8.60 -1.74
N SER A 168 -5.12 -8.28 -1.94
CA SER A 168 -6.14 -8.33 -0.89
C SER A 168 -6.29 -9.75 -0.33
N GLY A 169 -6.29 -10.77 -1.19
CA GLY A 169 -6.31 -12.17 -0.78
C GLY A 169 -5.10 -12.55 0.07
N MET A 170 -3.89 -12.11 -0.32
CA MET A 170 -2.66 -12.37 0.45
C MET A 170 -2.67 -11.68 1.81
N PHE A 171 -3.20 -10.46 1.93
CA PHE A 171 -3.36 -9.80 3.23
C PHE A 171 -4.37 -10.53 4.11
N LEU A 172 -5.49 -11.01 3.56
CA LEU A 172 -6.47 -11.82 4.29
C LEU A 172 -5.87 -13.16 4.74
N LEU A 173 -5.09 -13.85 3.89
CA LEU A 173 -4.36 -15.06 4.26
C LEU A 173 -3.33 -14.78 5.35
N THR A 174 -2.61 -13.67 5.27
CA THR A 174 -1.68 -13.26 6.33
C THR A 174 -2.43 -13.05 7.65
N PHE A 175 -3.59 -12.40 7.63
CA PHE A 175 -4.43 -12.27 8.83
C PHE A 175 -4.84 -13.63 9.40
N LEU A 176 -5.23 -14.60 8.57
CA LEU A 176 -5.68 -15.92 9.02
C LEU A 176 -4.55 -16.76 9.61
N TRP A 177 -3.36 -16.72 9.01
CA TRP A 177 -2.25 -17.61 9.37
C TRP A 177 -1.30 -17.03 10.42
N THR A 178 -1.27 -15.72 10.62
CA THR A 178 -0.42 -15.11 11.64
C THR A 178 -1.14 -14.97 12.99
N LYS A 179 -0.37 -14.97 14.08
CA LYS A 179 -0.85 -14.71 15.44
C LYS A 179 0.13 -13.83 16.19
N GLU A 180 -0.36 -12.85 16.88
CA GLU A 180 0.41 -12.05 17.83
C GLU A 180 0.64 -12.88 19.10
N ARG A 181 1.89 -13.26 19.35
CA ARG A 181 2.27 -14.12 20.49
C ARG A 181 2.89 -13.35 21.64
N VAL A 182 3.53 -12.21 21.32
CA VAL A 182 4.16 -11.33 22.29
C VAL A 182 3.20 -10.19 22.59
N GLN A 183 2.72 -10.12 23.81
CA GLN A 183 1.98 -8.94 24.25
C GLN A 183 3.01 -7.85 24.56
N PRO A 184 2.93 -6.67 23.93
CA PRO A 184 3.75 -5.54 24.33
C PRO A 184 3.50 -5.25 25.82
N ILE A 185 4.57 -4.90 26.53
CA ILE A 185 4.47 -4.40 27.90
C ILE A 185 3.43 -3.29 27.89
N LYS A 186 2.46 -3.33 28.80
CA LYS A 186 1.48 -2.24 28.98
C LYS A 186 2.25 -1.00 29.43
N GLU A 187 2.73 -0.22 28.47
CA GLU A 187 3.15 1.14 28.75
C GLU A 187 1.89 1.93 29.14
N GLU A 188 2.00 2.74 30.17
CA GLU A 188 0.94 3.66 30.53
C GLU A 188 0.64 4.52 29.30
N LYS A 189 -0.63 4.53 28.89
CA LYS A 189 -1.07 5.26 27.69
C LYS A 189 -0.84 6.77 27.92
N GLY A 190 0.30 7.28 27.55
CA GLY A 190 0.57 8.70 27.46
C GLY A 190 -0.45 9.40 26.55
N SER A 191 -0.59 10.69 26.66
CA SER A 191 -1.43 11.48 25.76
C SER A 191 -0.85 11.47 24.35
N LEU A 192 -1.69 11.35 23.29
CA LEU A 192 -1.25 11.53 21.89
C LEU A 192 -0.38 12.78 21.68
N LYS A 193 -0.71 13.85 22.42
CA LYS A 193 0.01 15.12 22.36
C LYS A 193 1.41 15.02 22.95
N GLU A 194 1.60 14.19 23.97
CA GLU A 194 2.92 13.92 24.58
C GLU A 194 3.75 13.05 23.67
N ASP A 195 3.19 11.98 23.10
CA ASP A 195 3.89 11.10 22.14
C ASP A 195 4.39 11.87 20.92
N LEU A 196 3.55 12.75 20.36
CA LEU A 196 3.93 13.62 19.22
C LEU A 196 4.98 14.66 19.61
N LYS A 197 4.90 15.21 20.82
CA LYS A 197 5.88 16.16 21.34
C LYS A 197 7.24 15.50 21.54
N ASP A 198 7.24 14.28 22.04
CA ASP A 198 8.47 13.50 22.26
C ASP A 198 9.09 13.08 20.94
N LEU A 199 8.27 12.70 19.93
CA LEU A 199 8.73 12.46 18.58
C LEU A 199 9.44 13.70 17.98
N GLY A 200 8.83 14.89 18.12
CA GLY A 200 9.39 16.16 17.66
C GLY A 200 10.66 16.59 18.39
N ARG A 201 10.90 16.07 19.60
CA ARG A 201 12.12 16.34 20.41
C ARG A 201 13.23 15.32 20.17
N ASN A 202 12.93 14.22 19.52
CA ASN A 202 13.87 13.13 19.29
C ASN A 202 14.84 13.49 18.14
N LYS A 203 15.95 14.18 18.47
CA LYS A 203 16.97 14.61 17.50
C LYS A 203 17.52 13.47 16.60
N PRO A 204 17.73 12.22 17.08
CA PRO A 204 18.18 11.13 16.23
C PRO A 204 17.16 10.71 15.17
N TRP A 205 15.90 11.11 15.28
CA TRP A 205 14.86 10.79 14.32
C TRP A 205 14.85 11.76 13.12
N TRP A 206 15.31 13.00 13.31
CA TRP A 206 15.49 14.01 12.25
C TRP A 206 16.84 13.86 11.54
#